data_036bfd5527fb6ddd37eea885d483d2b5
#
_entry.id   036bfd5527fb6ddd37eea885d483d2b5
#
_cell.length_a   1.000
_cell.length_b   1.000
_cell.length_c   1.000
_cell.angle_alpha   90.00
_cell.angle_beta   90.00
_cell.angle_gamma   90.00
#
_symmetry.space_group_name_H-M   'P 1'
#
loop_
_entity.id
_entity.type
_entity.pdbx_description
1 polymer ?
#
loop_
_entity_poly.entity_id
_entity_poly.type
_entity_poly.pdbx_seq_one_letter_code
_entity_poly.pdbx_strand_id
1 'polypeptide(L)'
;MSKPVEIQSQDLTKRYTLGEEIFNSVSHGAGGLLSIAGTAVLIVLAAIYSNAWGVVSSAIFGASLIILYTMSTLYHAITNPKAKKFFRIMDHNTIFFLIAGTYTPITLVPLRGAFGWVLFGIVWGAAILGIVLNSIDLEKFRKPSVVCY
;
A
#
# COMPACT_ATOMS: atom_id res chain seq x y z
N MET A 1 7.02 -14.59 -42.34
CA MET A 1 5.84 -13.76 -42.03
C MET A 1 5.79 -13.54 -40.53
N SER A 2 6.26 -12.38 -40.08
CA SER A 2 6.25 -11.97 -38.68
C SER A 2 4.82 -11.57 -38.27
N LYS A 3 4.30 -12.17 -37.21
CA LYS A 3 2.99 -11.77 -36.64
C LYS A 3 3.06 -10.30 -36.18
N PRO A 4 1.98 -9.53 -36.39
CA PRO A 4 1.99 -8.09 -36.07
C PRO A 4 2.24 -7.84 -34.59
N VAL A 5 2.97 -6.77 -34.30
CA VAL A 5 3.36 -6.27 -32.98
C VAL A 5 2.14 -6.01 -32.04
N GLU A 6 0.95 -5.94 -32.60
CA GLU A 6 -0.31 -5.67 -31.89
C GLU A 6 -0.77 -6.82 -30.98
N ILE A 7 -0.39 -8.07 -31.26
CA ILE A 7 -0.75 -9.24 -30.43
C ILE A 7 0.13 -9.28 -29.16
N GLN A 8 1.34 -8.75 -29.22
CA GLN A 8 2.25 -8.69 -28.06
C GLN A 8 1.84 -7.64 -27.02
N SER A 9 1.15 -6.58 -27.44
CA SER A 9 0.70 -5.52 -26.52
C SER A 9 -0.54 -5.91 -25.70
N GLN A 10 -1.38 -6.81 -26.21
CA GLN A 10 -2.57 -7.29 -25.50
C GLN A 10 -2.24 -8.34 -24.42
N ASP A 11 -1.17 -9.09 -24.58
CA ASP A 11 -0.78 -10.14 -23.63
C ASP A 11 -0.07 -9.59 -22.38
N LEU A 12 0.57 -8.42 -22.48
CA LEU A 12 1.24 -7.75 -21.37
C LEU A 12 0.28 -7.08 -20.37
N THR A 13 -1.00 -6.92 -20.73
CA THR A 13 -2.03 -6.31 -19.86
C THR A 13 -2.83 -7.32 -19.04
N LYS A 14 -2.86 -8.59 -19.42
CA LYS A 14 -3.55 -9.66 -18.68
C LYS A 14 -2.59 -10.43 -17.78
N ARG A 15 -2.26 -9.88 -16.62
CA ARG A 15 -1.49 -10.59 -15.60
C ARG A 15 -2.33 -11.56 -14.78
N TYR A 16 -3.63 -11.39 -14.74
CA TYR A 16 -4.57 -12.16 -13.95
C TYR A 16 -5.73 -12.65 -14.80
N THR A 17 -6.25 -13.81 -14.50
CA THR A 17 -7.51 -14.28 -15.04
C THR A 17 -8.68 -13.48 -14.47
N LEU A 18 -9.83 -13.50 -15.12
CA LEU A 18 -11.03 -12.80 -14.62
C LEU A 18 -11.43 -13.29 -13.21
N GLY A 19 -11.28 -14.59 -12.95
CA GLY A 19 -11.55 -15.14 -11.63
C GLY A 19 -10.62 -14.60 -10.53
N GLU A 20 -9.33 -14.48 -10.82
CA GLU A 20 -8.35 -13.88 -9.91
C GLU A 20 -8.63 -12.40 -9.66
N GLU A 21 -8.99 -11.64 -10.70
CA GLU A 21 -9.37 -10.22 -10.56
C GLU A 21 -10.58 -10.04 -9.65
N ILE A 22 -11.63 -10.86 -9.86
CA ILE A 22 -12.83 -10.82 -9.02
C ILE A 22 -12.49 -11.21 -7.58
N PHE A 23 -11.75 -12.30 -7.37
CA PHE A 23 -11.37 -12.77 -6.05
C PHE A 23 -10.54 -11.72 -5.30
N ASN A 24 -9.53 -11.15 -5.95
CA ASN A 24 -8.67 -10.12 -5.36
C ASN A 24 -9.48 -8.85 -5.04
N SER A 25 -10.33 -8.39 -5.96
CA SER A 25 -11.17 -7.22 -5.72
C SER A 25 -12.11 -7.42 -4.53
N VAL A 26 -12.77 -8.57 -4.42
CA VAL A 26 -13.71 -8.87 -3.33
C VAL A 26 -12.98 -9.04 -2.00
N SER A 27 -11.89 -9.81 -1.98
CA SER A 27 -11.12 -10.06 -0.75
C SER A 27 -10.48 -8.78 -0.20
N HIS A 28 -9.91 -7.95 -1.07
CA HIS A 28 -9.34 -6.66 -0.66
C HIS A 28 -10.43 -5.65 -0.29
N GLY A 29 -11.59 -5.66 -0.96
CA GLY A 29 -12.74 -4.86 -0.57
C GLY A 29 -13.24 -5.20 0.83
N ALA A 30 -13.36 -6.49 1.15
CA ALA A 30 -13.67 -6.94 2.50
C ALA A 30 -12.59 -6.54 3.51
N GLY A 31 -11.31 -6.67 3.15
CA GLY A 31 -10.17 -6.19 3.95
C GLY A 31 -10.26 -4.68 4.22
N GLY A 32 -10.68 -3.89 3.24
CA GLY A 32 -10.88 -2.45 3.38
C GLY A 32 -11.97 -2.11 4.42
N LEU A 33 -13.12 -2.79 4.37
CA LEU A 33 -14.19 -2.61 5.35
C LEU A 33 -13.75 -3.00 6.77
N LEU A 34 -13.06 -4.13 6.91
CA LEU A 34 -12.47 -4.57 8.19
C LEU A 34 -11.42 -3.58 8.69
N SER A 35 -10.64 -2.96 7.79
CA SER A 35 -9.65 -1.95 8.16
C SER A 35 -10.29 -0.68 8.71
N ILE A 36 -11.44 -0.25 8.17
CA ILE A 36 -12.19 0.90 8.70
C ILE A 36 -12.67 0.60 10.13
N ALA A 37 -13.31 -0.55 10.33
CA ALA A 37 -13.80 -0.96 11.65
C ALA A 37 -12.62 -1.13 12.65
N GLY A 38 -11.56 -1.81 12.24
CA GLY A 38 -10.37 -2.02 13.06
C GLY A 38 -9.67 -0.71 13.43
N THR A 39 -9.58 0.23 12.49
CA THR A 39 -9.00 1.56 12.74
C THR A 39 -9.81 2.34 13.78
N ALA A 40 -11.13 2.32 13.67
CA ALA A 40 -12.00 2.97 14.66
C ALA A 40 -11.78 2.40 16.05
N VAL A 41 -11.78 1.08 16.19
CA VAL A 41 -11.52 0.38 17.48
C VAL A 41 -10.11 0.74 17.99
N LEU A 42 -9.09 0.70 17.13
CA LEU A 42 -7.72 0.99 17.52
C LEU A 42 -7.55 2.42 18.04
N ILE A 43 -8.17 3.40 17.38
CA ILE A 43 -8.14 4.81 17.82
C ILE A 43 -8.83 4.97 19.16
N VAL A 44 -10.01 4.35 19.36
CA VAL A 44 -10.72 4.39 20.65
C VAL A 44 -9.89 3.78 21.77
N LEU A 45 -9.32 2.59 21.55
CA LEU A 45 -8.45 1.96 22.54
C LEU A 45 -7.19 2.80 22.83
N ALA A 46 -6.59 3.40 21.81
CA ALA A 46 -5.46 4.29 22.01
C ALA A 46 -5.83 5.54 22.80
N ALA A 47 -7.03 6.08 22.61
CA ALA A 47 -7.52 7.23 23.38
C ALA A 47 -7.80 6.89 24.85
N ILE A 48 -8.22 5.67 25.15
CA ILE A 48 -8.52 5.22 26.52
C ILE A 48 -7.25 4.78 27.27
N TYR A 49 -6.35 4.02 26.60
CA TYR A 49 -5.24 3.32 27.25
C TYR A 49 -3.84 3.85 26.90
N SER A 50 -3.74 4.86 26.05
CA SER A 50 -2.46 5.40 25.60
C SER A 50 -2.41 6.92 25.79
N ASN A 51 -1.71 7.61 24.89
CA ASN A 51 -1.55 9.06 24.89
C ASN A 51 -1.76 9.60 23.46
N ALA A 52 -1.61 10.91 23.25
CA ALA A 52 -1.78 11.53 21.95
C ALA A 52 -0.92 10.89 20.84
N TRP A 53 0.28 10.42 21.15
CA TRP A 53 1.13 9.71 20.18
C TRP A 53 0.56 8.36 19.77
N GLY A 54 -0.06 7.64 20.73
CA GLY A 54 -0.79 6.40 20.45
C GLY A 54 -1.97 6.63 19.51
N VAL A 55 -2.75 7.67 19.75
CA VAL A 55 -3.91 8.03 18.89
C VAL A 55 -3.45 8.40 17.49
N VAL A 56 -2.47 9.31 17.37
CA VAL A 56 -1.97 9.78 16.07
C VAL A 56 -1.33 8.63 15.28
N SER A 57 -0.50 7.83 15.91
CA SER A 57 0.16 6.71 15.23
C SER A 57 -0.83 5.60 14.82
N SER A 58 -1.86 5.34 15.62
CA SER A 58 -2.96 4.44 15.26
C SER A 58 -3.75 4.95 14.06
N ALA A 59 -4.01 6.25 14.00
CA ALA A 59 -4.68 6.87 12.86
C ALA A 59 -3.83 6.79 11.58
N ILE A 60 -2.52 7.01 11.65
CA ILE A 60 -1.58 6.88 10.51
C ILE A 60 -1.55 5.43 10.02
N PHE A 61 -1.41 4.46 10.92
CA PHE A 61 -1.43 3.04 10.57
C PHE A 61 -2.76 2.65 9.92
N GLY A 62 -3.88 3.00 10.54
CA GLY A 62 -5.21 2.69 10.02
C GLY A 62 -5.48 3.32 8.65
N ALA A 63 -5.09 4.59 8.47
CA ALA A 63 -5.20 5.27 7.18
C ALA A 63 -4.37 4.54 6.09
N SER A 64 -3.14 4.14 6.40
CA SER A 64 -2.29 3.42 5.46
C SER A 64 -2.88 2.07 5.04
N LEU A 65 -3.51 1.36 5.96
CA LEU A 65 -4.18 0.09 5.72
C LEU A 65 -5.43 0.27 4.82
N ILE A 66 -6.28 1.26 5.13
CA ILE A 66 -7.47 1.58 4.36
C ILE A 66 -7.08 2.00 2.92
N ILE A 67 -6.06 2.84 2.76
CA ILE A 67 -5.58 3.28 1.46
C ILE A 67 -5.07 2.10 0.64
N LEU A 68 -4.26 1.20 1.22
CA LEU A 68 -3.75 0.02 0.53
C LEU A 68 -4.90 -0.85 0.01
N TYR A 69 -5.83 -1.24 0.86
CA TYR A 69 -6.95 -2.09 0.44
C TYR A 69 -7.85 -1.41 -0.57
N THR A 70 -8.06 -0.10 -0.45
CA THR A 70 -8.85 0.66 -1.43
C THR A 70 -8.17 0.69 -2.80
N MET A 71 -6.88 1.02 -2.86
CA MET A 71 -6.13 1.07 -4.13
C MET A 71 -6.04 -0.30 -4.78
N SER A 72 -5.83 -1.35 -4.00
CA SER A 72 -5.80 -2.72 -4.49
C SER A 72 -7.16 -3.18 -5.01
N THR A 73 -8.24 -2.90 -4.30
CA THR A 73 -9.61 -3.18 -4.76
C THR A 73 -9.90 -2.50 -6.09
N LEU A 74 -9.57 -1.20 -6.22
CA LEU A 74 -9.78 -0.44 -7.45
C LEU A 74 -8.93 -0.97 -8.61
N TYR A 75 -7.67 -1.33 -8.35
CA TYR A 75 -6.80 -1.92 -9.36
C TYR A 75 -7.41 -3.20 -9.97
N HIS A 76 -7.96 -4.08 -9.14
CA HIS A 76 -8.54 -5.33 -9.59
C HIS A 76 -9.96 -5.18 -10.15
N ALA A 77 -10.76 -4.22 -9.68
CA ALA A 77 -12.12 -3.99 -10.16
C ALA A 77 -12.19 -3.26 -11.50
N ILE A 78 -11.22 -2.39 -11.80
CA ILE A 78 -11.29 -1.51 -12.98
C ILE A 78 -10.81 -2.24 -14.23
N THR A 79 -11.63 -2.14 -15.30
CA THR A 79 -11.34 -2.76 -16.61
C THR A 79 -10.75 -1.76 -17.63
N ASN A 80 -10.92 -0.45 -17.42
CA ASN A 80 -10.35 0.57 -18.31
C ASN A 80 -8.81 0.53 -18.27
N PRO A 81 -8.11 0.33 -19.41
CA PRO A 81 -6.67 0.11 -19.42
C PRO A 81 -5.85 1.28 -18.84
N LYS A 82 -6.26 2.53 -19.10
CA LYS A 82 -5.56 3.73 -18.61
C LYS A 82 -5.70 3.85 -17.09
N ALA A 83 -6.92 3.71 -16.58
CA ALA A 83 -7.20 3.74 -15.16
C ALA A 83 -6.53 2.56 -14.44
N LYS A 84 -6.59 1.36 -15.01
CA LYS A 84 -5.94 0.16 -14.46
C LYS A 84 -4.44 0.33 -14.32
N LYS A 85 -3.77 0.95 -15.30
CA LYS A 85 -2.33 1.27 -15.22
C LYS A 85 -2.03 2.23 -14.07
N PHE A 86 -2.84 3.26 -13.88
CA PHE A 86 -2.69 4.20 -12.77
C PHE A 86 -2.88 3.51 -11.42
N PHE A 87 -3.98 2.77 -11.24
CA PHE A 87 -4.26 2.07 -9.98
C PHE A 87 -3.25 0.96 -9.67
N ARG A 88 -2.66 0.33 -10.69
CA ARG A 88 -1.55 -0.60 -10.50
C ARG A 88 -0.33 0.06 -9.85
N ILE A 89 0.03 1.26 -10.29
CA ILE A 89 1.15 2.01 -9.69
C ILE A 89 0.80 2.37 -8.24
N MET A 90 -0.43 2.82 -8.00
CA MET A 90 -0.89 3.17 -6.66
C MET A 90 -0.91 1.95 -5.73
N ASP A 91 -1.46 0.83 -6.17
CA ASP A 91 -1.49 -0.43 -5.43
C ASP A 91 -0.08 -0.85 -4.95
N HIS A 92 0.91 -0.81 -5.84
CA HIS A 92 2.30 -1.13 -5.47
C HIS A 92 2.93 -0.09 -4.55
N ASN A 93 2.63 1.19 -4.72
CA ASN A 93 3.16 2.28 -3.89
C ASN A 93 2.59 2.25 -2.47
N THR A 94 1.34 1.84 -2.30
CA THR A 94 0.70 1.77 -0.99
C THR A 94 1.30 0.71 -0.07
N ILE A 95 2.05 -0.25 -0.60
CA ILE A 95 2.81 -1.23 0.20
C ILE A 95 3.88 -0.50 1.03
N PHE A 96 4.68 0.38 0.41
CA PHE A 96 5.68 1.17 1.13
C PHE A 96 5.04 2.06 2.19
N PHE A 97 3.89 2.66 1.84
CA PHE A 97 3.13 3.49 2.77
C PHE A 97 2.61 2.68 3.96
N LEU A 98 2.11 1.45 3.73
CA LEU A 98 1.67 0.57 4.81
C LEU A 98 2.83 0.14 5.70
N ILE A 99 4.01 -0.18 5.14
CA ILE A 99 5.19 -0.53 5.94
C ILE A 99 5.54 0.63 6.88
N ALA A 100 5.66 1.86 6.35
CA ALA A 100 5.95 3.04 7.17
C ALA A 100 4.85 3.29 8.21
N GLY A 101 3.58 3.13 7.83
CA GLY A 101 2.44 3.22 8.73
C GLY A 101 2.48 2.21 9.86
N THR A 102 2.89 0.96 9.58
CA THR A 102 3.02 -0.11 10.58
C THR A 102 4.13 0.16 11.59
N TYR A 103 5.26 0.70 11.16
CA TYR A 103 6.35 1.08 12.05
C TYR A 103 6.04 2.33 12.89
N THR A 104 5.12 3.17 12.45
CA THR A 104 4.79 4.44 13.13
C THR A 104 4.38 4.24 14.60
N PRO A 105 3.42 3.39 14.98
CA PRO A 105 3.08 3.16 16.38
C PRO A 105 4.23 2.56 17.20
N ILE A 106 5.06 1.73 16.59
CA ILE A 106 6.20 1.09 17.26
C ILE A 106 7.26 2.16 17.62
N THR A 107 7.57 3.04 16.68
CA THR A 107 8.62 4.05 16.84
C THR A 107 8.19 5.22 17.73
N LEU A 108 6.90 5.60 17.68
CA LEU A 108 6.41 6.80 18.37
C LEU A 108 5.77 6.52 19.74
N VAL A 109 5.52 5.25 20.10
CA VAL A 109 4.96 4.90 21.40
C VAL A 109 6.00 4.18 22.27
N PRO A 110 6.29 2.87 22.12
CA PRO A 110 7.23 2.19 22.99
C PRO A 110 8.69 2.61 22.81
N LEU A 111 9.11 2.95 21.59
CA LEU A 111 10.50 3.37 21.30
C LEU A 111 10.69 4.89 21.30
N ARG A 112 9.70 5.66 21.73
CA ARG A 112 9.74 7.11 21.67
C ARG A 112 10.94 7.69 22.41
N GLY A 113 11.78 8.42 21.67
CA GLY A 113 13.02 9.03 22.09
C GLY A 113 13.92 9.25 20.88
N ALA A 114 15.18 9.58 21.07
CA ALA A 114 16.11 9.81 19.95
C ALA A 114 16.16 8.62 19.00
N PHE A 115 16.24 7.41 19.53
CA PHE A 115 16.26 6.17 18.73
C PHE A 115 14.97 5.97 17.92
N GLY A 116 13.79 6.15 18.53
CA GLY A 116 12.51 6.01 17.85
C GLY A 116 12.33 7.01 16.70
N TRP A 117 12.75 8.27 16.91
CA TRP A 117 12.70 9.30 15.87
C TRP A 117 13.68 9.03 14.71
N VAL A 118 14.88 8.52 14.99
CA VAL A 118 15.84 8.12 13.96
C VAL A 118 15.25 6.97 13.12
N LEU A 119 14.73 5.94 13.80
CA LEU A 119 14.11 4.80 13.10
C LEU A 119 12.89 5.22 12.28
N PHE A 120 12.03 6.08 12.84
CA PHE A 120 10.90 6.66 12.11
C PHE A 120 11.36 7.38 10.83
N GLY A 121 12.38 8.23 10.93
CA GLY A 121 12.95 8.95 9.78
C GLY A 121 13.52 8.01 8.72
N ILE A 122 14.22 6.95 9.12
CA ILE A 122 14.79 5.95 8.20
C ILE A 122 13.67 5.22 7.46
N VAL A 123 12.65 4.73 8.16
CA VAL A 123 11.56 3.95 7.56
C VAL A 123 10.70 4.82 6.62
N TRP A 124 10.33 6.02 7.04
CA TRP A 124 9.58 6.94 6.17
C TRP A 124 10.41 7.44 4.99
N GLY A 125 11.71 7.69 5.20
CA GLY A 125 12.63 8.04 4.12
C GLY A 125 12.76 6.93 3.07
N ALA A 126 12.91 5.69 3.51
CA ALA A 126 12.94 4.53 2.62
C ALA A 126 11.61 4.34 1.87
N ALA A 127 10.46 4.52 2.55
CA ALA A 127 9.16 4.43 1.93
C ALA A 127 8.95 5.49 0.85
N ILE A 128 9.30 6.76 1.13
CA ILE A 128 9.21 7.85 0.16
C ILE A 128 10.12 7.56 -1.05
N LEU A 129 11.35 7.12 -0.83
CA LEU A 129 12.27 6.76 -1.91
C LEU A 129 11.69 5.62 -2.77
N GLY A 130 11.15 4.57 -2.14
CA GLY A 130 10.50 3.46 -2.84
C GLY A 130 9.31 3.90 -3.69
N ILE A 131 8.44 4.76 -3.15
CA ILE A 131 7.30 5.33 -3.87
C ILE A 131 7.76 6.15 -5.09
N VAL A 132 8.78 7.00 -4.92
CA VAL A 132 9.31 7.82 -6.01
C VAL A 132 9.89 6.93 -7.12
N LEU A 133 10.74 5.97 -6.77
CA LEU A 133 11.35 5.06 -7.75
C LEU A 133 10.30 4.25 -8.51
N ASN A 134 9.32 3.69 -7.79
CA ASN A 134 8.22 2.93 -8.38
C ASN A 134 7.33 3.78 -9.30
N SER A 135 7.13 5.05 -8.96
CA SER A 135 6.31 5.98 -9.76
C SER A 135 7.00 6.39 -11.06
N ILE A 136 8.33 6.41 -11.10
CA ILE A 136 9.10 6.72 -12.32
C ILE A 136 9.04 5.55 -13.31
N ASP A 137 9.33 4.33 -12.87
CA ASP A 137 9.30 3.14 -13.73
C ASP A 137 9.09 1.86 -12.88
N LEU A 138 7.84 1.42 -12.81
CA LEU A 138 7.42 0.26 -12.05
C LEU A 138 8.11 -1.05 -12.49
N GLU A 139 8.35 -1.22 -13.80
CA GLU A 139 8.94 -2.45 -14.33
C GLU A 139 10.46 -2.48 -14.09
N LYS A 140 11.14 -1.36 -14.29
CA LYS A 140 12.59 -1.23 -14.09
C LYS A 140 12.98 -1.39 -12.61
N PHE A 141 12.20 -0.78 -11.72
CA PHE A 141 12.51 -0.76 -10.29
C PHE A 141 11.81 -1.87 -9.49
N ARG A 142 11.09 -2.79 -10.16
CA ARG A 142 10.39 -3.90 -9.48
C ARG A 142 11.30 -4.75 -8.60
N LYS A 143 12.50 -5.13 -9.10
CA LYS A 143 13.45 -5.94 -8.33
C LYS A 143 14.04 -5.19 -7.14
N PRO A 144 14.58 -3.96 -7.29
CA PRO A 144 15.03 -3.16 -6.16
C PRO A 144 13.91 -2.86 -5.16
N SER A 145 12.68 -2.61 -5.62
CA SER A 145 11.53 -2.34 -4.75
C SER A 145 11.22 -3.52 -3.84
N VAL A 146 11.26 -4.75 -4.35
CA VAL A 146 11.04 -5.97 -3.54
C VAL A 146 12.12 -6.16 -2.47
N VAL A 147 13.34 -5.65 -2.68
CA VAL A 147 14.42 -5.69 -1.66
C VAL A 147 14.19 -4.65 -0.56
N CYS A 148 13.41 -3.60 -0.83
CA CYS A 148 13.08 -2.55 0.14
C CYS A 148 11.83 -2.87 1.01
N TYR A 149 11.15 -3.99 0.74
CA TYR A 149 10.10 -4.50 1.62
C TYR A 149 10.75 -5.36 2.70
#